data_7abc6c120fa0554499e4ab456d692ecb
#
_entry.id   7abc6c120fa0554499e4ab456d692ecb
#
_cell.length_a   1.000
_cell.length_b   1.000
_cell.length_c   1.000
_cell.angle_alpha   90.00
_cell.angle_beta   90.00
_cell.angle_gamma   90.00
#
_symmetry.space_group_name_H-M   'P 1'
#
loop_
_entity.id
_entity.type
_entity.pdbx_description
1 polymer ?
#
loop_
_entity_poly.entity_id
_entity_poly.type
_entity_poly.pdbx_seq_one_letter_code
_entity_poly.pdbx_strand_id
1 'polypeptide(L)'
;HVNMNEETDFSPLIKLKNTLIDRCLPDFRPTHLQRLLDESDCLKLDCILKDINDQAKKLKTLAHLMILDKYRYRLMTSTGDIKETIAHYTAVLAATCQQAAGNAMQDLKAIDKTIVFENVIVDEAARATPLDLMIPMAMAKRRLILVGDHRQLPHMLDDKIEKELSQQEDWKTVQSEMLEQSLFQRLVENMQRLEEEKQQPQRVIMLDTQFRMHPILGDFISKNFYENYKLPPIKSG
;
A
#
# COMPACT_ATOMS: atom_id res chain seq x y z
N HIS A 1 33.27 -37.49 5.57
CA HIS A 1 33.75 -38.82 6.03
C HIS A 1 33.59 -38.85 7.55
N VAL A 2 32.45 -39.29 8.03
CA VAL A 2 32.24 -39.64 9.45
C VAL A 2 32.69 -41.06 9.60
N ASN A 3 33.63 -41.31 10.51
CA ASN A 3 34.13 -42.64 10.84
C ASN A 3 32.96 -43.54 11.31
N MET A 4 32.66 -44.58 10.58
CA MET A 4 31.53 -45.50 10.74
C MET A 4 31.75 -46.60 11.77
N ASN A 5 32.53 -46.40 12.82
CA ASN A 5 32.83 -47.41 13.83
C ASN A 5 32.43 -47.07 15.25
N GLU A 6 31.60 -46.05 15.47
CA GLU A 6 30.91 -45.90 16.77
C GLU A 6 29.44 -46.26 16.53
N GLU A 7 28.89 -47.18 17.35
CA GLU A 7 27.45 -47.46 17.41
C GLU A 7 26.73 -46.13 17.80
N THR A 8 26.36 -45.36 16.83
CA THR A 8 25.63 -44.10 17.05
C THR A 8 24.20 -44.50 17.47
N ASP A 9 23.85 -44.20 18.71
CA ASP A 9 22.49 -44.41 19.22
C ASP A 9 21.51 -43.41 18.54
N PHE A 10 20.72 -43.91 17.59
CA PHE A 10 19.70 -43.16 16.87
C PHE A 10 18.35 -43.06 17.59
N SER A 11 18.22 -43.68 18.80
CA SER A 11 16.98 -43.67 19.58
C SER A 11 16.37 -42.26 19.80
N PRO A 12 17.18 -41.20 20.08
CA PRO A 12 16.63 -39.85 20.26
C PRO A 12 16.03 -39.30 18.98
N LEU A 13 16.64 -39.58 17.81
CA LEU A 13 16.16 -39.14 16.51
C LEU A 13 14.88 -39.85 16.09
N ILE A 14 14.76 -41.14 16.38
CA ILE A 14 13.57 -41.94 16.14
C ILE A 14 12.41 -41.43 17.01
N LYS A 15 12.67 -41.09 18.27
CA LYS A 15 11.68 -40.55 19.18
C LYS A 15 11.19 -39.16 18.72
N LEU A 16 12.09 -38.28 18.29
CA LEU A 16 11.76 -36.98 17.74
C LEU A 16 10.91 -37.11 16.47
N LYS A 17 11.29 -37.99 15.57
CA LYS A 17 10.56 -38.28 14.33
C LYS A 17 9.13 -38.72 14.61
N ASN A 18 8.94 -39.73 15.53
CA ASN A 18 7.62 -40.19 15.88
C ASN A 18 6.75 -39.09 16.51
N THR A 19 7.35 -38.25 17.35
CA THR A 19 6.66 -37.11 17.94
C THR A 19 6.23 -36.08 16.88
N LEU A 20 7.05 -35.85 15.84
CA LEU A 20 6.71 -34.96 14.73
C LEU A 20 5.59 -35.54 13.86
N ILE A 21 5.64 -36.83 13.56
CA ILE A 21 4.58 -37.53 12.81
C ILE A 21 3.26 -37.49 13.57
N ASP A 22 3.27 -37.80 14.85
CA ASP A 22 2.05 -37.78 15.67
C ASP A 22 1.44 -36.40 15.83
N ARG A 23 2.26 -35.32 15.82
CA ARG A 23 1.79 -33.94 15.90
C ARG A 23 1.33 -33.34 14.57
N CYS A 24 2.06 -33.63 13.50
CA CYS A 24 1.83 -32.98 12.22
C CYS A 24 0.89 -33.77 11.29
N LEU A 25 0.83 -35.09 11.49
CA LEU A 25 0.09 -36.03 10.64
C LEU A 25 -0.58 -37.15 11.50
N PRO A 26 -1.52 -36.81 12.38
CA PRO A 26 -2.09 -37.78 13.35
C PRO A 26 -2.75 -38.99 12.70
N ASP A 27 -3.29 -38.83 11.48
CA ASP A 27 -3.97 -39.87 10.71
C ASP A 27 -3.04 -40.58 9.70
N PHE A 28 -1.79 -40.17 9.60
CA PHE A 28 -0.84 -40.68 8.61
C PHE A 28 0.19 -41.59 9.27
N ARG A 29 0.07 -42.91 9.02
CA ARG A 29 1.10 -43.87 9.38
C ARG A 29 1.51 -44.64 8.14
N PRO A 30 2.71 -44.35 7.58
CA PRO A 30 3.20 -45.08 6.44
C PRO A 30 3.40 -46.56 6.81
N THR A 31 2.85 -47.44 6.01
CA THR A 31 2.80 -48.89 6.23
C THR A 31 4.18 -49.55 6.33
N HIS A 32 5.23 -48.91 5.87
CA HIS A 32 6.61 -49.43 5.95
C HIS A 32 7.47 -48.74 7.04
N LEU A 33 6.91 -47.88 7.83
CA LEU A 33 7.63 -47.28 8.97
C LEU A 33 8.12 -48.32 9.95
N GLN A 34 7.36 -49.42 10.13
CA GLN A 34 7.72 -50.56 10.95
C GLN A 34 8.97 -51.27 10.42
N ARG A 35 9.06 -51.49 9.09
CA ARG A 35 10.22 -52.11 8.44
C ARG A 35 11.47 -51.24 8.55
N LEU A 36 11.33 -49.93 8.46
CA LEU A 36 12.45 -48.98 8.59
C LEU A 36 12.98 -48.84 10.01
N LEU A 37 12.23 -49.33 11.02
CA LEU A 37 12.65 -49.36 12.42
C LEU A 37 13.42 -50.63 12.77
N ASP A 38 13.17 -51.71 12.04
CA ASP A 38 13.78 -53.03 12.29
C ASP A 38 15.09 -53.26 11.54
N GLU A 39 15.33 -52.49 10.49
CA GLU A 39 16.61 -52.52 9.73
C GLU A 39 17.55 -51.45 10.26
N SER A 40 18.71 -51.89 10.76
CA SER A 40 19.81 -51.05 11.26
C SER A 40 20.45 -50.15 10.23
N ASP A 41 19.98 -50.19 8.99
CA ASP A 41 20.45 -49.35 7.90
C ASP A 41 19.72 -48.01 7.84
N CYS A 42 20.51 -46.99 8.08
CA CYS A 42 20.29 -45.60 7.72
C CYS A 42 18.83 -45.19 7.69
N LEU A 43 18.48 -44.29 8.55
CA LEU A 43 17.28 -43.46 8.45
C LEU A 43 17.20 -42.89 7.02
N LYS A 44 16.52 -43.61 6.13
CA LYS A 44 16.23 -43.13 4.78
C LYS A 44 15.17 -42.03 4.87
N LEU A 45 15.54 -40.93 5.53
CA LEU A 45 14.72 -39.71 5.60
C LEU A 45 14.22 -39.32 4.21
N ASP A 46 15.04 -39.53 3.18
CA ASP A 46 14.68 -39.28 1.79
C ASP A 46 13.53 -40.17 1.30
N CYS A 47 13.48 -41.43 1.71
CA CYS A 47 12.35 -42.32 1.37
C CYS A 47 11.07 -41.89 2.05
N ILE A 48 11.14 -41.50 3.32
CA ILE A 48 9.97 -41.04 4.10
C ILE A 48 9.48 -39.68 3.53
N LEU A 49 10.38 -38.78 3.27
CA LEU A 49 10.05 -37.48 2.63
C LEU A 49 9.47 -37.69 1.23
N LYS A 50 9.97 -38.66 0.47
CA LYS A 50 9.44 -39.01 -0.85
C LYS A 50 8.04 -39.61 -0.74
N ASP A 51 7.79 -40.53 0.19
CA ASP A 51 6.47 -41.11 0.42
C ASP A 51 5.47 -40.05 0.89
N ILE A 52 5.86 -39.16 1.82
CA ILE A 52 5.03 -38.04 2.27
C ILE A 52 4.72 -37.10 1.09
N ASN A 53 5.70 -36.82 0.26
CA ASN A 53 5.55 -35.94 -0.90
C ASN A 53 4.64 -36.57 -1.97
N ASP A 54 4.77 -37.87 -2.22
CA ASP A 54 3.95 -38.60 -3.19
C ASP A 54 2.50 -38.78 -2.71
N GLN A 55 2.30 -38.96 -1.42
CA GLN A 55 0.98 -38.95 -0.80
C GLN A 55 0.36 -37.53 -0.79
N ALA A 56 1.16 -36.51 -0.50
CA ALA A 56 0.75 -35.10 -0.57
C ALA A 56 0.33 -34.67 -1.99
N LYS A 57 1.02 -35.19 -3.02
CA LYS A 57 0.62 -34.96 -4.42
C LYS A 57 -0.71 -35.59 -4.79
N LYS A 58 -1.11 -36.67 -4.14
CA LYS A 58 -2.39 -37.35 -4.36
C LYS A 58 -3.58 -36.60 -3.74
N LEU A 59 -3.35 -35.77 -2.75
CA LEU A 59 -4.37 -34.96 -2.10
C LEU A 59 -4.33 -33.53 -2.67
N LYS A 60 -5.29 -33.19 -3.57
CA LYS A 60 -5.40 -31.85 -4.18
C LYS A 60 -5.38 -30.71 -3.14
N THR A 61 -5.93 -30.92 -1.97
CA THR A 61 -5.92 -29.98 -0.84
C THR A 61 -4.53 -29.73 -0.27
N LEU A 62 -3.66 -30.72 -0.24
CA LEU A 62 -2.28 -30.57 0.23
C LEU A 62 -1.37 -29.86 -0.78
N ALA A 63 -1.68 -29.93 -2.05
CA ALA A 63 -0.93 -29.18 -3.07
C ALA A 63 -0.98 -27.66 -2.81
N HIS A 64 -2.13 -27.13 -2.42
CA HIS A 64 -2.27 -25.72 -2.05
C HIS A 64 -1.48 -25.39 -0.76
N LEU A 65 -1.50 -26.29 0.23
CA LEU A 65 -0.73 -26.09 1.47
C LEU A 65 0.78 -26.14 1.21
N MET A 66 1.25 -27.00 0.31
CA MET A 66 2.66 -27.05 -0.08
C MET A 66 3.10 -25.78 -0.84
N ILE A 67 2.23 -25.25 -1.69
CA ILE A 67 2.48 -23.97 -2.38
C ILE A 67 2.55 -22.85 -1.33
N LEU A 68 1.62 -22.79 -0.40
CA LEU A 68 1.59 -21.80 0.68
C LEU A 68 2.81 -21.90 1.59
N ASP A 69 3.25 -23.10 1.94
CA ASP A 69 4.43 -23.31 2.78
C ASP A 69 5.72 -22.92 2.05
N LYS A 70 5.84 -23.25 0.77
CA LYS A 70 6.94 -22.81 -0.09
C LYS A 70 6.95 -21.28 -0.22
N TYR A 71 5.76 -20.68 -0.32
CA TYR A 71 5.61 -19.24 -0.36
C TYR A 71 6.00 -18.61 0.99
N ARG A 72 5.54 -19.19 2.10
CA ARG A 72 5.94 -18.80 3.47
C ARG A 72 7.45 -18.86 3.67
N TYR A 73 8.08 -19.96 3.24
CA TYR A 73 9.53 -20.13 3.34
C TYR A 73 10.28 -19.05 2.55
N ARG A 74 9.85 -18.76 1.32
CA ARG A 74 10.42 -17.66 0.52
C ARG A 74 10.22 -16.31 1.20
N LEU A 75 9.04 -16.05 1.77
CA LEU A 75 8.77 -14.85 2.54
C LEU A 75 9.73 -14.67 3.72
N MET A 76 10.15 -15.74 4.35
CA MET A 76 11.07 -15.71 5.50
C MET A 76 12.55 -15.60 5.10
N THR A 77 12.92 -16.09 3.92
CA THR A 77 14.33 -16.23 3.52
C THR A 77 14.78 -15.21 2.48
N SER A 78 13.87 -14.62 1.72
CA SER A 78 14.17 -13.74 0.58
C SER A 78 13.33 -12.48 0.60
N THR A 79 13.65 -11.53 1.46
CA THR A 79 12.93 -10.25 1.53
C THR A 79 13.06 -9.40 0.26
N GLY A 80 14.13 -9.59 -0.52
CA GLY A 80 14.35 -8.90 -1.81
C GLY A 80 13.37 -9.36 -2.87
N ASP A 81 13.28 -10.66 -3.12
CA ASP A 81 12.40 -11.27 -4.13
C ASP A 81 10.92 -10.97 -3.87
N ILE A 82 10.57 -10.79 -2.59
CA ILE A 82 9.21 -10.45 -2.17
C ILE A 82 8.85 -9.03 -2.54
N LYS A 83 9.75 -8.08 -2.26
CA LYS A 83 9.53 -6.67 -2.63
C LYS A 83 9.34 -6.53 -4.14
N GLU A 84 10.14 -7.23 -4.92
CA GLU A 84 10.02 -7.25 -6.38
C GLU A 84 8.69 -7.85 -6.83
N THR A 85 8.31 -9.00 -6.25
CA THR A 85 7.02 -9.65 -6.56
C THR A 85 5.84 -8.76 -6.20
N ILE A 86 5.84 -8.15 -5.00
CA ILE A 86 4.80 -7.21 -4.57
C ILE A 86 4.75 -6.02 -5.52
N ALA A 87 5.89 -5.42 -5.84
CA ALA A 87 5.94 -4.28 -6.75
C ALA A 87 5.32 -4.62 -8.12
N HIS A 88 5.64 -5.79 -8.66
CA HIS A 88 5.15 -6.23 -9.98
C HIS A 88 3.64 -6.50 -10.01
N TYR A 89 3.05 -7.00 -8.91
CA TYR A 89 1.62 -7.29 -8.83
C TYR A 89 0.79 -6.15 -8.20
N THR A 90 1.42 -5.08 -7.74
CA THR A 90 0.72 -3.94 -7.14
C THR A 90 0.11 -3.06 -8.22
N ALA A 91 -1.22 -3.04 -8.28
CA ALA A 91 -1.97 -2.18 -9.20
C ALA A 91 -2.23 -0.77 -8.64
N VAL A 92 -2.26 -0.63 -7.31
CA VAL A 92 -2.54 0.64 -6.60
C VAL A 92 -1.52 0.84 -5.49
N LEU A 93 -0.91 2.01 -5.46
CA LEU A 93 -0.01 2.43 -4.39
C LEU A 93 -0.62 3.61 -3.66
N ALA A 94 -0.61 3.57 -2.32
CA ALA A 94 -1.06 4.68 -1.47
C ALA A 94 0.11 5.18 -0.62
N ALA A 95 0.26 6.50 -0.55
CA ALA A 95 1.30 7.16 0.23
C ALA A 95 0.88 8.58 0.59
N THR A 96 1.49 9.20 1.60
CA THR A 96 1.39 10.66 1.77
C THR A 96 2.20 11.37 0.68
N CYS A 97 1.94 12.67 0.48
CA CYS A 97 2.69 13.46 -0.51
C CYS A 97 4.20 13.36 -0.29
N GLN A 98 4.67 13.53 0.95
CA GLN A 98 6.10 13.44 1.29
C GLN A 98 6.65 12.02 1.11
N GLN A 99 5.90 10.99 1.49
CA GLN A 99 6.32 9.59 1.29
C GLN A 99 6.44 9.23 -0.19
N ALA A 100 5.66 9.87 -1.06
CA ALA A 100 5.76 9.68 -2.50
C ALA A 100 7.11 10.12 -3.08
N ALA A 101 7.81 11.07 -2.44
CA ALA A 101 9.19 11.46 -2.76
C ALA A 101 10.25 10.71 -1.94
N GLY A 102 9.84 9.94 -0.92
CA GLY A 102 10.72 9.30 0.04
C GLY A 102 11.50 8.09 -0.50
N ASN A 103 12.44 7.61 0.31
CA ASN A 103 13.33 6.51 -0.04
C ASN A 103 12.57 5.23 -0.45
N ALA A 104 11.46 4.91 0.23
CA ALA A 104 10.66 3.74 -0.10
C ALA A 104 10.12 3.77 -1.53
N MET A 105 9.72 4.94 -2.03
CA MET A 105 9.29 5.11 -3.42
C MET A 105 10.48 5.01 -4.39
N GLN A 106 11.62 5.56 -4.00
CA GLN A 106 12.86 5.46 -4.80
C GLN A 106 13.33 4.02 -4.90
N ASP A 107 13.28 3.25 -3.80
CA ASP A 107 13.60 1.83 -3.77
C ASP A 107 12.67 1.03 -4.69
N LEU A 108 11.36 1.30 -4.66
CA LEU A 108 10.39 0.65 -5.55
C LEU A 108 10.71 0.93 -7.03
N LYS A 109 11.02 2.18 -7.38
CA LYS A 109 11.42 2.55 -8.74
C LYS A 109 12.79 1.99 -9.15
N ALA A 110 13.67 1.74 -8.20
CA ALA A 110 14.96 1.09 -8.45
C ALA A 110 14.79 -0.41 -8.74
N ILE A 111 13.84 -1.08 -8.06
CA ILE A 111 13.49 -2.48 -8.29
C ILE A 111 12.84 -2.64 -9.67
N ASP A 112 11.87 -1.81 -9.99
CA ASP A 112 11.19 -1.84 -11.29
C ASP A 112 11.15 -0.43 -11.91
N LYS A 113 12.06 -0.21 -12.88
CA LYS A 113 12.14 1.06 -13.62
C LYS A 113 10.94 1.31 -14.53
N THR A 114 10.07 0.32 -14.71
CA THR A 114 8.86 0.44 -15.53
C THR A 114 7.67 1.00 -14.74
N ILE A 115 7.82 1.18 -13.42
CA ILE A 115 6.76 1.75 -12.58
C ILE A 115 6.45 3.18 -13.04
N VAL A 116 5.28 3.31 -13.63
CA VAL A 116 4.73 4.58 -14.12
C VAL A 116 3.31 4.71 -13.61
N PHE A 117 3.02 5.83 -12.98
CA PHE A 117 1.68 6.12 -12.51
C PHE A 117 0.86 6.75 -13.64
N GLU A 118 0.05 5.96 -14.31
CA GLU A 118 -0.87 6.45 -15.35
C GLU A 118 -1.87 7.45 -14.77
N ASN A 119 -2.40 7.17 -13.59
CA ASN A 119 -3.34 8.01 -12.87
C ASN A 119 -2.82 8.28 -11.46
N VAL A 120 -2.86 9.52 -11.05
CA VAL A 120 -2.56 9.95 -9.68
C VAL A 120 -3.79 10.63 -9.11
N ILE A 121 -4.22 10.20 -7.94
CA ILE A 121 -5.35 10.76 -7.20
C ILE A 121 -4.80 11.33 -5.91
N VAL A 122 -5.05 12.60 -5.66
CA VAL A 122 -4.67 13.26 -4.41
C VAL A 122 -5.94 13.62 -3.66
N ASP A 123 -6.14 12.99 -2.53
CA ASP A 123 -7.23 13.30 -1.62
C ASP A 123 -6.81 14.39 -0.63
N GLU A 124 -7.76 15.18 -0.12
CA GLU A 124 -7.51 16.34 0.76
C GLU A 124 -6.51 17.35 0.15
N ALA A 125 -6.54 17.53 -1.18
CA ALA A 125 -5.57 18.33 -1.91
C ALA A 125 -5.55 19.82 -1.50
N ALA A 126 -6.66 20.34 -0.95
CA ALA A 126 -6.75 21.72 -0.47
C ALA A 126 -5.92 21.96 0.81
N ARG A 127 -5.61 20.90 1.57
CA ARG A 127 -4.83 20.96 2.81
C ARG A 127 -3.33 20.76 2.62
N ALA A 128 -2.92 20.28 1.44
CA ALA A 128 -1.51 20.12 1.12
C ALA A 128 -0.86 21.47 0.84
N THR A 129 0.38 21.65 1.32
CA THR A 129 1.18 22.82 0.91
C THR A 129 1.43 22.77 -0.60
N PRO A 130 1.66 23.90 -1.28
CA PRO A 130 1.95 23.90 -2.72
C PRO A 130 3.11 22.97 -3.10
N LEU A 131 4.17 22.93 -2.30
CA LEU A 131 5.34 22.08 -2.55
C LEU A 131 5.00 20.60 -2.40
N ASP A 132 4.28 20.24 -1.35
CA ASP A 132 3.85 18.85 -1.12
C ASP A 132 2.92 18.36 -2.23
N LEU A 133 2.00 19.21 -2.70
CA LEU A 133 1.08 18.86 -3.77
C LEU A 133 1.78 18.66 -5.11
N MET A 134 2.83 19.42 -5.38
CA MET A 134 3.62 19.26 -6.61
C MET A 134 4.29 17.87 -6.72
N ILE A 135 4.62 17.23 -5.61
CA ILE A 135 5.26 15.91 -5.60
C ILE A 135 4.41 14.86 -6.35
N PRO A 136 3.17 14.54 -5.90
CA PRO A 136 2.32 13.59 -6.60
C PRO A 136 1.89 14.10 -7.99
N MET A 137 1.71 15.42 -8.17
CA MET A 137 1.37 15.99 -9.48
C MET A 137 2.43 15.66 -10.53
N ALA A 138 3.72 15.78 -10.18
CA ALA A 138 4.83 15.46 -11.07
C ALA A 138 4.96 13.97 -11.42
N MET A 139 4.29 13.10 -10.68
CA MET A 139 4.33 11.65 -10.89
C MET A 139 3.28 11.15 -11.90
N ALA A 140 2.27 11.95 -12.19
CA ALA A 140 1.18 11.57 -13.07
C ALA A 140 1.62 11.61 -14.54
N LYS A 141 1.51 10.47 -15.24
CA LYS A 141 1.82 10.41 -16.67
C LYS A 141 0.64 10.84 -17.55
N ARG A 142 -0.56 10.48 -17.16
CA ARG A 142 -1.75 10.66 -18.01
C ARG A 142 -2.84 11.46 -17.35
N ARG A 143 -3.25 11.13 -16.14
CA ARG A 143 -4.35 11.78 -15.43
C ARG A 143 -3.94 12.16 -14.03
N LEU A 144 -4.26 13.39 -13.69
CA LEU A 144 -4.17 13.89 -12.33
C LEU A 144 -5.60 14.22 -11.86
N ILE A 145 -6.01 13.68 -10.74
CA ILE A 145 -7.29 13.92 -10.11
C ILE A 145 -7.01 14.48 -8.72
N LEU A 146 -7.42 15.72 -8.50
CA LEU A 146 -7.32 16.37 -7.21
C LEU A 146 -8.70 16.38 -6.55
N VAL A 147 -8.80 15.83 -5.36
CA VAL A 147 -10.02 15.82 -4.54
C VAL A 147 -9.75 16.68 -3.32
N GLY A 148 -10.62 17.63 -3.03
CA GLY A 148 -10.40 18.52 -1.89
C GLY A 148 -11.54 19.51 -1.72
N ASP A 149 -11.49 20.21 -0.61
CA ASP A 149 -12.48 21.23 -0.27
C ASP A 149 -11.75 22.49 0.22
N HIS A 150 -11.73 23.50 -0.64
CA HIS A 150 -11.08 24.78 -0.35
C HIS A 150 -11.89 25.67 0.62
N ARG A 151 -13.09 25.23 1.02
CA ARG A 151 -13.91 25.92 2.05
C ARG A 151 -13.64 25.39 3.45
N GLN A 152 -12.91 24.29 3.57
CA GLN A 152 -12.40 23.80 4.84
C GLN A 152 -11.13 24.56 5.23
N LEU A 153 -10.55 24.20 6.39
CA LEU A 153 -9.34 24.84 6.88
C LEU A 153 -8.21 24.76 5.85
N PRO A 154 -7.56 25.89 5.54
CA PRO A 154 -6.42 25.91 4.62
C PRO A 154 -5.24 25.12 5.21
N HIS A 155 -4.22 24.90 4.38
CA HIS A 155 -2.93 24.38 4.85
C HIS A 155 -2.33 25.32 5.90
N MET A 156 -1.73 24.75 6.93
CA MET A 156 -0.96 25.54 7.90
C MET A 156 0.43 25.79 7.33
N LEU A 157 0.82 27.06 7.27
CA LEU A 157 2.19 27.43 7.00
C LEU A 157 3.03 27.19 8.25
N ASP A 158 4.29 26.83 8.07
CA ASP A 158 5.23 26.76 9.19
C ASP A 158 5.50 28.19 9.67
N ASP A 159 5.27 28.46 10.97
CA ASP A 159 5.49 29.77 11.60
C ASP A 159 6.88 30.37 11.35
N LYS A 160 7.88 29.52 11.08
CA LYS A 160 9.24 29.96 10.75
C LYS A 160 9.31 30.54 9.35
N ILE A 161 8.64 29.87 8.40
CA ILE A 161 8.59 30.32 7.01
C ILE A 161 7.83 31.64 6.94
N GLU A 162 6.71 31.75 7.65
CA GLU A 162 5.91 32.98 7.70
C GLU A 162 6.73 34.17 8.27
N LYS A 163 7.50 33.94 9.34
CA LYS A 163 8.37 34.96 9.94
C LYS A 163 9.54 35.36 9.04
N GLU A 164 10.17 34.42 8.36
CA GLU A 164 11.27 34.71 7.42
C GLU A 164 10.78 35.50 6.21
N LEU A 165 9.61 35.16 5.70
CA LEU A 165 8.99 35.81 4.56
C LEU A 165 8.48 37.22 4.92
N SER A 166 7.95 37.42 6.11
CA SER A 166 7.46 38.75 6.58
C SER A 166 8.56 39.78 6.77
N GLN A 167 9.82 39.38 6.84
CA GLN A 167 10.97 40.25 7.00
C GLN A 167 11.50 40.87 5.67
N GLN A 168 11.04 40.36 4.53
CA GLN A 168 11.44 40.88 3.21
C GLN A 168 10.46 41.96 2.74
N GLU A 169 10.98 43.18 2.55
CA GLU A 169 10.16 44.38 2.21
C GLU A 169 9.38 44.28 0.88
N ASP A 170 9.88 43.54 -0.11
CA ASP A 170 9.23 43.31 -1.40
C ASP A 170 8.06 42.30 -1.35
N TRP A 171 7.85 41.67 -0.18
CA TRP A 171 6.93 40.59 0.01
C TRP A 171 5.48 41.03 0.34
N LYS A 172 5.27 42.30 0.64
CA LYS A 172 4.10 42.77 1.42
C LYS A 172 2.76 42.86 0.71
N THR A 173 2.60 42.68 -0.58
CA THR A 173 1.29 42.92 -1.21
C THR A 173 0.73 41.84 -2.10
N VAL A 174 1.55 41.10 -2.84
CA VAL A 174 1.05 40.11 -3.80
C VAL A 174 1.24 38.69 -3.28
N GLN A 175 2.12 38.51 -2.32
CA GLN A 175 2.58 37.21 -1.91
C GLN A 175 1.86 36.67 -0.65
N SER A 176 1.32 37.53 0.24
CA SER A 176 0.49 37.09 1.35
C SER A 176 -0.80 36.40 0.85
N GLU A 177 -1.47 36.98 -0.12
CA GLU A 177 -2.66 36.39 -0.75
C GLU A 177 -2.33 35.08 -1.48
N MET A 178 -1.14 34.99 -2.08
CA MET A 178 -0.70 33.76 -2.74
C MET A 178 -0.38 32.61 -1.77
N LEU A 179 -0.01 32.94 -0.52
CA LEU A 179 0.26 31.94 0.52
C LEU A 179 -1.01 31.52 1.26
N GLU A 180 -1.96 32.45 1.40
CA GLU A 180 -3.25 32.17 2.05
C GLU A 180 -4.13 31.25 1.18
N GLN A 181 -4.08 31.40 -0.15
CA GLN A 181 -4.80 30.53 -1.04
C GLN A 181 -4.05 29.22 -1.30
N SER A 182 -4.71 28.08 -1.10
CA SER A 182 -4.14 26.79 -1.46
C SER A 182 -3.91 26.68 -2.97
N LEU A 183 -2.86 25.98 -3.38
CA LEU A 183 -2.63 25.69 -4.81
C LEU A 183 -3.85 25.02 -5.45
N PHE A 184 -4.55 24.15 -4.70
CA PHE A 184 -5.78 23.51 -5.14
C PHE A 184 -6.86 24.53 -5.51
N GLN A 185 -7.13 25.52 -4.63
CA GLN A 185 -8.11 26.58 -4.91
C GLN A 185 -7.78 27.36 -6.17
N ARG A 186 -6.52 27.77 -6.32
CA ARG A 186 -6.05 28.49 -7.51
C ARG A 186 -6.23 27.67 -8.79
N LEU A 187 -5.98 26.36 -8.73
CA LEU A 187 -6.20 25.47 -9.86
C LEU A 187 -7.69 25.36 -10.20
N VAL A 188 -8.57 25.24 -9.19
CA VAL A 188 -10.03 25.21 -9.40
C VAL A 188 -10.49 26.50 -10.08
N GLU A 189 -10.14 27.67 -9.56
CA GLU A 189 -10.54 28.96 -10.11
C GLU A 189 -10.02 29.15 -11.54
N ASN A 190 -8.77 28.78 -11.81
CA ASN A 190 -8.20 28.84 -13.16
C ASN A 190 -8.91 27.90 -14.15
N MET A 191 -9.24 26.68 -13.71
CA MET A 191 -9.96 25.72 -14.58
C MET A 191 -11.38 26.20 -14.88
N GLN A 192 -12.11 26.70 -13.88
CA GLN A 192 -13.45 27.27 -14.08
C GLN A 192 -13.41 28.46 -15.05
N ARG A 193 -12.45 29.36 -14.90
CA ARG A 193 -12.27 30.49 -15.83
C ARG A 193 -11.99 30.01 -17.27
N LEU A 194 -11.15 28.99 -17.44
CA LEU A 194 -10.86 28.43 -18.76
C LEU A 194 -12.06 27.70 -19.39
N GLU A 195 -12.90 27.09 -18.57
CA GLU A 195 -14.17 26.48 -19.02
C GLU A 195 -15.12 27.57 -19.58
N GLU A 196 -15.28 28.67 -18.85
CA GLU A 196 -16.17 29.76 -19.23
C GLU A 196 -15.64 30.52 -20.46
N GLU A 197 -14.37 30.96 -20.45
CA GLU A 197 -13.80 31.79 -21.51
C GLU A 197 -13.53 31.05 -22.83
N LYS A 198 -13.13 29.77 -22.76
CA LYS A 198 -12.64 29.01 -23.92
C LYS A 198 -13.55 27.86 -24.32
N GLN A 199 -14.73 27.73 -23.73
CA GLN A 199 -15.66 26.61 -23.96
C GLN A 199 -14.96 25.22 -23.87
N GLN A 200 -14.04 25.08 -22.93
CA GLN A 200 -13.36 23.80 -22.72
C GLN A 200 -14.25 22.81 -21.99
N PRO A 201 -14.03 21.50 -22.13
CA PRO A 201 -14.79 20.51 -21.38
C PRO A 201 -14.68 20.73 -19.87
N GLN A 202 -15.79 20.55 -19.19
CA GLN A 202 -15.83 20.66 -17.71
C GLN A 202 -14.81 19.74 -17.05
N ARG A 203 -13.99 20.30 -16.21
CA ARG A 203 -12.93 19.61 -15.45
C ARG A 203 -13.10 19.74 -13.95
N VAL A 204 -13.87 20.73 -13.51
CA VAL A 204 -14.19 20.96 -12.10
C VAL A 204 -15.60 20.43 -11.83
N ILE A 205 -15.68 19.46 -10.93
CA ILE A 205 -16.95 18.82 -10.55
C ILE A 205 -17.10 18.94 -9.04
N MET A 206 -18.22 19.48 -8.59
CA MET A 206 -18.57 19.52 -7.18
C MET A 206 -19.31 18.22 -6.79
N LEU A 207 -18.86 17.58 -5.72
CA LEU A 207 -19.58 16.48 -5.08
C LEU A 207 -20.59 17.11 -4.11
N ASP A 208 -21.86 17.16 -4.49
CA ASP A 208 -22.93 17.89 -3.81
C ASP A 208 -23.73 17.05 -2.80
N THR A 209 -23.40 15.78 -2.63
CA THR A 209 -24.16 14.88 -1.76
C THR A 209 -23.28 14.34 -0.64
N GLN A 210 -23.68 14.59 0.60
CA GLN A 210 -22.99 14.11 1.80
C GLN A 210 -23.76 12.99 2.49
N PHE A 211 -23.03 12.03 3.10
CA PHE A 211 -23.55 10.88 3.85
C PHE A 211 -23.01 10.82 5.29
N ARG A 212 -22.31 11.85 5.73
CA ARG A 212 -21.59 11.85 7.01
C ARG A 212 -22.39 12.50 8.13
N MET A 213 -23.06 13.63 7.84
CA MET A 213 -23.70 14.46 8.84
C MET A 213 -25.21 14.24 8.86
N HIS A 214 -25.82 14.47 10.04
CA HIS A 214 -27.27 14.57 10.14
C HIS A 214 -27.80 15.69 9.22
N PRO A 215 -28.95 15.53 8.53
CA PRO A 215 -29.46 16.49 7.54
C PRO A 215 -29.53 17.94 8.05
N ILE A 216 -30.02 18.17 9.28
CA ILE A 216 -30.07 19.50 9.88
C ILE A 216 -28.70 20.19 9.95
N LEU A 217 -27.66 19.42 10.31
CA LEU A 217 -26.29 19.94 10.33
C LEU A 217 -25.76 20.15 8.91
N GLY A 218 -26.08 19.22 8.01
CA GLY A 218 -25.76 19.35 6.59
C GLY A 218 -26.34 20.63 5.98
N ASP A 219 -27.59 20.93 6.24
CA ASP A 219 -28.26 22.16 5.76
C ASP A 219 -27.63 23.42 6.34
N PHE A 220 -27.26 23.39 7.63
CA PHE A 220 -26.56 24.50 8.26
C PHE A 220 -25.21 24.78 7.61
N ILE A 221 -24.43 23.72 7.37
CA ILE A 221 -23.10 23.82 6.72
C ILE A 221 -23.29 24.28 5.26
N SER A 222 -24.25 23.71 4.51
CA SER A 222 -24.55 24.08 3.14
C SER A 222 -24.79 25.59 3.01
N LYS A 223 -25.71 26.13 3.80
CA LYS A 223 -26.08 27.54 3.77
C LYS A 223 -24.94 28.48 4.12
N ASN A 224 -24.18 28.16 5.18
CA ASN A 224 -23.19 29.10 5.71
C ASN A 224 -21.86 29.07 4.97
N PHE A 225 -21.44 27.92 4.46
CA PHE A 225 -20.09 27.72 3.91
C PHE A 225 -20.06 27.51 2.38
N TYR A 226 -21.21 27.20 1.76
CA TYR A 226 -21.25 26.96 0.32
C TYR A 226 -22.20 27.92 -0.41
N GLU A 227 -23.47 27.95 -0.05
CA GLU A 227 -24.47 28.78 -0.76
C GLU A 227 -24.18 30.28 -0.64
N ASN A 228 -23.74 30.75 0.52
CA ASN A 228 -23.31 32.14 0.70
C ASN A 228 -22.14 32.53 -0.20
N TYR A 229 -21.40 31.57 -0.74
CA TYR A 229 -20.31 31.79 -1.68
C TYR A 229 -20.69 31.41 -3.11
N LYS A 230 -21.98 31.35 -3.41
CA LYS A 230 -22.54 31.03 -4.74
C LYS A 230 -22.19 29.64 -5.25
N LEU A 231 -21.86 28.71 -4.36
CA LEU A 231 -21.67 27.31 -4.70
C LEU A 231 -23.02 26.56 -4.64
N PRO A 232 -23.18 25.44 -5.35
CA PRO A 232 -24.38 24.63 -5.27
C PRO A 232 -24.63 24.13 -3.84
N PRO A 233 -25.90 23.93 -3.42
CA PRO A 233 -26.22 23.42 -2.11
C PRO A 233 -25.75 21.98 -1.93
N ILE A 234 -25.31 21.64 -0.71
CA ILE A 234 -24.98 20.28 -0.31
C ILE A 234 -26.26 19.57 0.11
N LYS A 235 -26.53 18.41 -0.48
CA LYS A 235 -27.66 17.55 -0.20
C LYS A 235 -27.26 16.45 0.79
N SER A 236 -28.17 16.06 1.66
CA SER A 236 -28.01 14.87 2.49
C SER A 236 -28.59 13.66 1.75
N GLY A 237 -27.77 12.60 1.62
CA GLY A 237 -28.16 11.36 0.96
C GLY A 237 -28.64 10.29 1.95
#